data_a83c70388b7a3d86a43321129d7d460f
#
_entry.id   a83c70388b7a3d86a43321129d7d460f
#
_cell.length_a   1.000
_cell.length_b   1.000
_cell.length_c   1.000
_cell.angle_alpha   90.00
_cell.angle_beta   90.00
_cell.angle_gamma   90.00
#
_symmetry.space_group_name_H-M   'P 1'
#
loop_
_entity.id
_entity.type
_entity.pdbx_description
1 polymer ?
#
loop_
_entity_poly.entity_id
_entity_poly.type
_entity_poly.pdbx_seq_one_letter_code
_entity_poly.pdbx_strand_id
1 'polypeptide(L)' 'FADYQVKNQVITCKIIDVNKKGELLLEGKNGTIVTCDFKEVIFM' A
#
# COMPACT_ATOMS: atom_id res chain seq x y z
N PHE A 1 10.80 0.99 -3.17
CA PHE A 1 9.98 1.39 -2.02
C PHE A 1 9.76 2.88 -2.04
N ALA A 2 8.60 3.29 -1.60
CA ALA A 2 8.24 4.69 -1.48
C ALA A 2 7.35 4.86 -0.26
N ASP A 3 7.18 6.12 0.16
CA ASP A 3 6.32 6.40 1.30
C ASP A 3 4.91 6.68 0.78
N TYR A 4 3.95 5.98 1.34
CA TYR A 4 2.54 6.20 1.04
C TYR A 4 1.78 6.46 2.32
N GLN A 5 0.81 7.34 2.25
CA GLN A 5 -0.07 7.57 3.39
C GLN A 5 -1.30 6.68 3.25
N VAL A 6 -1.52 5.83 4.25
CA VAL A 6 -2.65 4.90 4.28
C VAL A 6 -3.33 5.08 5.62
N LYS A 7 -4.60 5.50 5.62
CA LYS A 7 -5.40 5.64 6.84
C LYS A 7 -4.69 6.43 7.94
N ASN A 8 -4.17 7.59 7.61
CA ASN A 8 -3.47 8.48 8.55
C ASN A 8 -2.12 7.97 9.03
N GLN A 9 -1.57 6.98 8.35
CA GLN A 9 -0.23 6.47 8.65
C GLN A 9 0.62 6.54 7.40
N VAL A 10 1.88 6.91 7.58
CA VAL A 10 2.84 6.88 6.49
C VAL A 10 3.60 5.56 6.57
N ILE A 11 3.54 4.80 5.49
CA ILE A 11 4.17 3.48 5.42
C ILE A 11 5.15 3.47 4.27
N THR A 12 6.38 3.01 4.54
CA THR A 12 7.36 2.79 3.48
C THR A 12 7.12 1.40 2.90
N CYS A 13 6.69 1.35 1.65
CA CYS A 13 6.33 0.09 1.02
C CYS A 13 6.39 0.22 -0.49
N LYS A 14 6.14 -0.88 -1.18
CA LYS A 14 6.03 -0.87 -2.63
C LYS A 14 4.72 -1.54 -3.04
N ILE A 15 4.17 -1.08 -4.15
CA ILE A 15 2.98 -1.70 -4.72
C ILE A 15 3.43 -2.91 -5.51
N ILE A 16 2.93 -4.09 -5.16
CA ILE A 16 3.31 -5.32 -5.84
C ILE A 16 2.24 -5.84 -6.77
N ASP A 17 0.98 -5.50 -6.52
CA ASP A 17 -0.11 -5.98 -7.37
C ASP A 17 -1.39 -5.23 -7.06
N VAL A 18 -2.39 -5.44 -7.90
CA VAL A 18 -3.75 -4.95 -7.69
C VAL A 18 -4.67 -6.15 -7.86
N ASN A 19 -5.50 -6.43 -6.88
CA ASN A 19 -6.38 -7.57 -6.97
C ASN A 19 -7.66 -7.23 -7.74
N LYS A 20 -8.51 -8.23 -7.95
CA LYS A 20 -9.72 -8.07 -8.75
C LYS A 20 -10.75 -7.14 -8.12
N LYS A 21 -10.64 -6.90 -6.83
CA LYS A 21 -11.56 -6.00 -6.12
C LYS A 21 -11.11 -4.54 -6.20
N GLY A 22 -9.99 -4.26 -6.85
CA GLY A 22 -9.46 -2.91 -6.92
C GLY A 22 -8.65 -2.52 -5.71
N GLU A 23 -8.18 -3.49 -4.96
CA GLU A 23 -7.34 -3.24 -3.80
C GLU A 23 -5.87 -3.34 -4.17
N LEU A 24 -5.06 -2.49 -3.56
CA LEU A 24 -3.62 -2.51 -3.77
C LEU A 24 -2.97 -3.45 -2.77
N LEU A 25 -2.03 -4.24 -3.27
CA LEU A 25 -1.21 -5.10 -2.42
C LEU A 25 0.13 -4.41 -2.24
N LEU A 26 0.46 -4.10 -1.00
CA LEU A 26 1.66 -3.37 -0.65
C LEU A 26 2.59 -4.28 0.15
N GLU A 27 3.87 -4.23 -0.16
CA GLU A 27 4.87 -4.98 0.60
C GLU A 27 5.76 -4.00 1.34
N GLY A 28 5.83 -4.17 2.66
CA GLY A 28 6.72 -3.39 3.50
C GLY A 28 8.16 -3.92 3.44
N LYS A 29 9.09 -3.15 3.99
CA LYS A 29 10.51 -3.53 3.97
C LYS A 29 10.79 -4.82 4.72
N ASN A 30 9.95 -5.15 5.69
CA ASN A 30 10.11 -6.37 6.48
C ASN A 30 9.41 -7.58 5.84
N GLY A 31 8.88 -7.44 4.64
CA GLY A 31 8.18 -8.51 3.96
C GLY A 31 6.71 -8.62 4.30
N THR A 32 6.19 -7.72 5.11
CA THR A 32 4.78 -7.73 5.48
C THR A 32 3.93 -7.29 4.28
N ILE A 33 2.87 -8.05 3.99
CA ILE A 33 1.95 -7.71 2.91
C ILE A 33 0.71 -7.04 3.51
N VAL A 34 0.36 -5.87 2.99
CA VAL A 34 -0.80 -5.12 3.43
C VAL A 34 -1.72 -4.93 2.23
N THR A 35 -3.00 -5.22 2.41
CA THR A 35 -4.01 -4.99 1.39
C THR A 35 -4.81 -3.75 1.78
N CYS A 36 -4.92 -2.80 0.86
CA CYS A 36 -5.70 -1.60 1.14
C CYS A 36 -6.48 -1.17 -0.09
N ASP A 37 -7.59 -0.46 0.15
CA ASP A 37 -8.38 0.09 -0.93
C ASP A 37 -7.56 1.16 -1.64
N PHE A 38 -7.60 1.13 -2.94
CA PHE A 38 -6.90 2.09 -3.79
C PHE A 38 -7.29 3.54 -3.43
N LYS A 39 -8.52 3.77 -2.93
CA LYS A 39 -8.96 5.09 -2.51
C LYS A 39 -8.36 5.54 -1.18
N GLU A 40 -7.83 4.62 -0.40
CA GLU A 40 -7.28 4.93 0.91
C GLU A 40 -5.79 5.29 0.85
N VAL A 41 -5.16 5.06 -0.29
CA VAL A 41 -3.72 5.32 -0.44
C VAL A 41 -3.53 6.71 -1.02
N ILE A 42 -2.71 7.49 -0.35
CA ILE A 42 -2.32 8.79 -0.85
C ILE A 42 -0.85 8.70 -1.25
N PHE A 43 -0.59 9.01 -2.51
CA PHE A 43 0.79 8.98 -3.02
C PHE A 43 1.48 10.28 -2.64
N MET A 44 2.63 10.15 -2.03
CA MET A 44 3.40 11.28 -1.53
C MET A 44 4.56 11.61 -2.46
#